data_6283eb929228de0b817531751769dece
#
_entry.id   6283eb929228de0b817531751769dece
#
_cell.length_a   1.000
_cell.length_b   1.000
_cell.length_c   1.000
_cell.angle_alpha   90.00
_cell.angle_beta   90.00
_cell.angle_gamma   90.00
#
_symmetry.space_group_name_H-M   'P 1'
#
loop_
_entity.id
_entity.type
_entity.pdbx_description
1 polymer ?
#
loop_
_entity_poly.entity_id
_entity_poly.type
_entity_poly.pdbx_seq_one_letter_code
_entity_poly.pdbx_strand_id
1 'polypeptide(L)'
;MDVPPATAPGATIITTRDLGKAYANGRHVFTGVKIDIGSDQRVALIGSNGAGKSTLLKCLVGLLPLSDGEIMTLGETFQSAPSGAQLQRLRRQIGFVFQNHGLVGRQSVLTNVVQGKLGLPGGWRAWHHALAREDWREEAMQVLADVRLADKACARADQLSGGQAQRIAIARALIRKPKLLIADEPAASLDPSVGREIMTIFSDLASEHGITLVYTTHDMEHAMHYSDRIIALKAGRVHFDLPTPMVDRQQMEDVFNG
;
A
#
# COMPACT_ATOMS: atom_id res chain seq x y z
N MET A 1 19.91 -5.89 28.75
CA MET A 1 19.30 -6.44 27.53
C MET A 1 19.53 -5.41 26.47
N ASP A 2 20.50 -5.66 25.60
CA ASP A 2 20.82 -4.76 24.49
C ASP A 2 19.68 -4.77 23.47
N VAL A 3 19.05 -3.61 23.29
CA VAL A 3 18.13 -3.36 22.17
C VAL A 3 19.00 -3.34 20.91
N PRO A 4 18.72 -4.17 19.90
CA PRO A 4 19.49 -4.11 18.64
C PRO A 4 19.34 -2.70 18.05
N PRO A 5 20.44 -2.11 17.53
CA PRO A 5 20.39 -0.79 16.93
C PRO A 5 19.41 -0.80 15.77
N ALA A 6 18.57 0.24 15.71
CA ALA A 6 17.71 0.49 14.56
C ALA A 6 18.57 0.38 13.29
N THR A 7 18.22 -0.50 12.38
CA THR A 7 18.87 -0.65 11.08
C THR A 7 19.05 0.75 10.46
N ALA A 8 20.26 1.05 10.02
CA ALA A 8 20.58 2.33 9.36
C ALA A 8 19.51 2.59 8.29
N PRO A 9 18.96 3.80 8.18
CA PRO A 9 17.92 4.08 7.20
C PRO A 9 18.46 3.76 5.80
N GLY A 10 17.83 2.81 5.13
CA GLY A 10 18.04 2.57 3.71
C GLY A 10 17.77 3.86 2.92
N ALA A 11 18.11 3.90 1.65
CA ALA A 11 17.89 5.08 0.82
C ALA A 11 16.45 5.58 0.96
N THR A 12 16.24 6.88 1.21
CA THR A 12 14.92 7.48 1.32
C THR A 12 14.17 7.31 0.00
N ILE A 13 12.99 6.74 0.03
CA ILE A 13 12.17 6.48 -1.16
C ILE A 13 10.93 7.36 -1.24
N ILE A 14 10.48 7.92 -0.13
CA ILE A 14 9.44 8.95 -0.09
C ILE A 14 9.92 10.08 0.79
N THR A 15 9.84 11.31 0.28
CA THR A 15 10.03 12.56 1.04
C THR A 15 8.88 13.50 0.73
N THR A 16 8.31 14.11 1.75
CA THR A 16 7.31 15.17 1.59
C THR A 16 7.77 16.47 2.24
N ARG A 17 7.46 17.60 1.61
CA ARG A 17 7.79 18.94 2.12
C ARG A 17 6.53 19.80 2.13
N ASP A 18 6.08 20.16 3.32
CA ASP A 18 4.91 21.02 3.56
C ASP A 18 3.68 20.63 2.75
N LEU A 19 3.42 19.31 2.68
CA LEU A 19 2.39 18.76 1.82
C LEU A 19 1.01 19.17 2.25
N GLY A 20 0.22 19.69 1.32
CA GLY A 20 -1.17 20.08 1.51
C GLY A 20 -2.10 19.50 0.46
N LYS A 21 -3.33 19.21 0.87
CA LYS A 21 -4.43 18.81 0.00
C LYS A 21 -5.72 19.49 0.41
N ALA A 22 -6.30 20.24 -0.54
CA ALA A 22 -7.65 20.79 -0.44
C ALA A 22 -8.49 20.31 -1.62
N TYR A 23 -9.79 20.21 -1.43
CA TYR A 23 -10.76 19.99 -2.50
C TYR A 23 -11.32 21.32 -3.02
N ALA A 24 -11.99 21.28 -4.17
CA ALA A 24 -12.52 22.46 -4.86
C ALA A 24 -13.50 23.31 -4.00
N ASN A 25 -14.08 22.73 -2.96
CA ASN A 25 -14.94 23.41 -2.00
C ASN A 25 -14.16 24.16 -0.89
N GLY A 26 -12.83 24.29 -1.00
CA GLY A 26 -11.97 24.94 -0.02
C GLY A 26 -11.69 24.12 1.24
N ARG A 27 -12.23 22.89 1.37
CA ARG A 27 -11.99 22.03 2.52
C ARG A 27 -10.59 21.42 2.44
N HIS A 28 -9.74 21.78 3.38
CA HIS A 28 -8.45 21.12 3.56
C HIS A 28 -8.64 19.70 4.14
N VAL A 29 -7.96 18.72 3.54
CA VAL A 29 -7.92 17.34 4.02
C VAL A 29 -6.73 17.16 4.95
N PHE A 30 -5.58 17.69 4.55
CA PHE A 30 -4.39 17.79 5.37
C PHE A 30 -3.52 18.98 4.94
N THR A 31 -2.67 19.46 5.85
CA THR A 31 -1.75 20.59 5.62
C THR A 31 -0.44 20.40 6.35
N GLY A 32 0.66 20.86 5.75
CA GLY A 32 1.98 20.89 6.40
C GLY A 32 2.55 19.51 6.71
N VAL A 33 2.16 18.47 5.94
CA VAL A 33 2.66 17.11 6.17
C VAL A 33 4.11 17.00 5.73
N LYS A 34 4.97 16.56 6.67
CA LYS A 34 6.41 16.29 6.46
C LYS A 34 6.68 14.86 6.90
N ILE A 35 7.06 14.01 5.95
CA ILE A 35 7.31 12.58 6.16
C ILE A 35 8.49 12.17 5.28
N ASP A 36 9.43 11.41 5.84
CA ASP A 36 10.51 10.74 5.13
C ASP A 36 10.40 9.24 5.38
N ILE A 37 10.29 8.42 4.32
CA ILE A 37 10.22 6.95 4.43
C ILE A 37 11.41 6.37 3.71
N GLY A 38 12.18 5.55 4.44
CA GLY A 38 13.32 4.79 3.89
C GLY A 38 12.89 3.50 3.20
N SER A 39 13.81 2.90 2.43
CA SER A 39 13.62 1.57 1.84
C SER A 39 13.46 0.51 2.93
N ASP A 40 12.77 -0.56 2.59
CA ASP A 40 12.58 -1.77 3.41
C ASP A 40 11.83 -1.55 4.75
N GLN A 41 11.23 -0.37 4.96
CA GLN A 41 10.43 -0.06 6.14
C GLN A 41 8.97 -0.52 5.96
N ARG A 42 8.36 -0.99 7.03
CA ARG A 42 6.93 -1.21 7.14
C ARG A 42 6.34 -0.07 7.97
N VAL A 43 5.54 0.77 7.34
CA VAL A 43 4.99 1.99 7.95
C VAL A 43 3.47 1.89 8.04
N ALA A 44 2.93 1.99 9.25
CA ALA A 44 1.50 2.14 9.48
C ALA A 44 1.10 3.62 9.52
N LEU A 45 0.15 4.01 8.70
CA LEU A 45 -0.49 5.33 8.75
C LEU A 45 -1.82 5.20 9.47
N ILE A 46 -1.91 5.74 10.69
CA ILE A 46 -3.08 5.65 11.56
C ILE A 46 -3.82 6.98 11.69
N GLY A 47 -5.03 6.93 12.18
CA GLY A 47 -5.88 8.11 12.44
C GLY A 47 -7.36 7.77 12.40
N SER A 48 -8.18 8.65 12.92
CA SER A 48 -9.65 8.52 12.88
C SER A 48 -10.19 8.51 11.44
N ASN A 49 -11.44 8.08 11.27
CA ASN A 49 -12.11 8.15 9.98
C ASN A 49 -12.20 9.61 9.52
N GLY A 50 -11.85 9.87 8.26
CA GLY A 50 -11.80 11.22 7.71
C GLY A 50 -10.53 12.03 8.00
N ALA A 51 -9.55 11.50 8.73
CA ALA A 51 -8.27 12.17 9.02
C ALA A 51 -7.40 12.45 7.77
N GLY A 52 -7.75 11.87 6.62
CA GLY A 52 -7.04 12.10 5.36
C GLY A 52 -6.07 10.99 4.94
N LYS A 53 -6.01 9.86 5.64
CA LYS A 53 -5.08 8.73 5.40
C LYS A 53 -5.09 8.25 3.95
N SER A 54 -6.23 7.82 3.43
CA SER A 54 -6.38 7.33 2.05
C SER A 54 -6.06 8.39 1.01
N THR A 55 -6.37 9.66 1.31
CA THR A 55 -6.03 10.79 0.45
C THR A 55 -4.52 11.00 0.42
N LEU A 56 -3.86 10.95 1.58
CA LEU A 56 -2.40 11.06 1.67
C LEU A 56 -1.72 9.93 0.90
N LEU A 57 -2.10 8.67 1.12
CA LEU A 57 -1.55 7.54 0.35
C LEU A 57 -1.66 7.75 -1.17
N LYS A 58 -2.83 8.20 -1.65
CA LYS A 58 -3.03 8.47 -3.08
C LYS A 58 -2.19 9.62 -3.60
N CYS A 59 -1.96 10.66 -2.78
CA CYS A 59 -1.05 11.76 -3.12
C CYS A 59 0.41 11.27 -3.20
N LEU A 60 0.88 10.48 -2.23
CA LEU A 60 2.25 9.95 -2.19
C LEU A 60 2.66 9.19 -3.46
N VAL A 61 1.71 8.56 -4.14
CA VAL A 61 1.94 7.80 -5.37
C VAL A 61 1.45 8.48 -6.65
N GLY A 62 1.06 9.75 -6.56
CA GLY A 62 0.62 10.55 -7.71
C GLY A 62 -0.74 10.18 -8.29
N LEU A 63 -1.58 9.43 -7.54
CA LEU A 63 -2.97 9.12 -7.94
C LEU A 63 -3.92 10.30 -7.71
N LEU A 64 -3.58 11.20 -6.81
CA LEU A 64 -4.29 12.46 -6.58
C LEU A 64 -3.31 13.64 -6.66
N PRO A 65 -3.69 14.75 -7.29
CA PRO A 65 -2.85 15.94 -7.35
C PRO A 65 -2.75 16.60 -5.97
N LEU A 66 -1.62 17.24 -5.72
CA LEU A 66 -1.39 18.08 -4.54
C LEU A 66 -2.06 19.43 -4.70
N SER A 67 -2.33 20.12 -3.59
CA SER A 67 -2.68 21.51 -3.56
C SER A 67 -1.49 22.39 -3.20
N ASP A 68 -0.64 21.91 -2.28
CA ASP A 68 0.54 22.63 -1.78
C ASP A 68 1.68 21.63 -1.49
N GLY A 69 2.91 22.14 -1.49
CA GLY A 69 4.09 21.39 -1.11
C GLY A 69 4.68 20.55 -2.25
N GLU A 70 5.57 19.66 -1.87
CA GLU A 70 6.35 18.83 -2.80
C GLU A 70 6.44 17.38 -2.29
N ILE A 71 6.36 16.43 -3.22
CA ILE A 71 6.65 15.02 -2.97
C ILE A 71 7.80 14.56 -3.86
N MET A 72 8.71 13.79 -3.27
CA MET A 72 9.60 12.87 -3.99
C MET A 72 9.21 11.44 -3.64
N THR A 73 8.89 10.63 -4.65
CA THR A 73 8.61 9.18 -4.50
C THR A 73 9.43 8.41 -5.51
N LEU A 74 10.25 7.47 -5.05
CA LEU A 74 11.12 6.61 -5.89
C LEU A 74 11.93 7.42 -6.92
N GLY A 75 12.45 8.59 -6.53
CA GLY A 75 13.23 9.48 -7.36
C GLY A 75 12.44 10.41 -8.29
N GLU A 76 11.11 10.31 -8.31
CA GLU A 76 10.26 11.23 -9.07
C GLU A 76 9.72 12.33 -8.16
N THR A 77 10.05 13.58 -8.50
CA THR A 77 9.61 14.76 -7.73
C THR A 77 8.50 15.51 -8.45
N PHE A 78 7.46 15.91 -7.73
CA PHE A 78 6.33 16.69 -8.26
C PHE A 78 5.68 17.57 -7.19
N GLN A 79 5.09 18.71 -7.61
CA GLN A 79 4.44 19.70 -6.74
C GLN A 79 2.92 19.78 -6.97
N SER A 80 2.40 19.07 -7.96
CA SER A 80 0.95 18.97 -8.23
C SER A 80 0.62 17.55 -8.68
N ALA A 81 0.18 17.34 -9.92
CA ALA A 81 0.08 16.02 -10.51
C ALA A 81 1.41 15.66 -11.20
N PRO A 82 1.91 14.43 -11.08
CA PRO A 82 3.04 14.00 -11.88
C PRO A 82 2.67 13.99 -13.36
N SER A 83 3.65 14.28 -14.23
CA SER A 83 3.49 14.13 -15.68
C SER A 83 3.17 12.68 -16.06
N GLY A 84 2.60 12.45 -17.24
CA GLY A 84 2.30 11.09 -17.72
C GLY A 84 3.52 10.17 -17.72
N ALA A 85 4.70 10.68 -18.08
CA ALA A 85 5.95 9.92 -18.05
C ALA A 85 6.40 9.56 -16.61
N GLN A 86 6.33 10.50 -15.67
CA GLN A 86 6.60 10.25 -14.25
C GLN A 86 5.63 9.23 -13.68
N LEU A 87 4.34 9.39 -13.95
CA LEU A 87 3.31 8.46 -13.48
C LEU A 87 3.52 7.05 -14.03
N GLN A 88 3.98 6.91 -15.28
CA GLN A 88 4.31 5.61 -15.85
C GLN A 88 5.52 4.97 -15.13
N ARG A 89 6.57 5.75 -14.81
CA ARG A 89 7.74 5.26 -14.07
C ARG A 89 7.36 4.85 -12.65
N LEU A 90 6.57 5.66 -11.94
CA LEU A 90 6.04 5.34 -10.62
C LEU A 90 5.20 4.06 -10.63
N ARG A 91 4.23 3.94 -11.54
CA ARG A 91 3.35 2.77 -11.63
C ARG A 91 4.09 1.46 -11.90
N ARG A 92 5.27 1.51 -12.51
CA ARG A 92 6.08 0.30 -12.72
C ARG A 92 6.72 -0.22 -11.45
N GLN A 93 6.96 0.64 -10.46
CA GLN A 93 7.68 0.34 -9.24
C GLN A 93 6.78 0.29 -8.00
N ILE A 94 5.49 0.62 -8.15
CA ILE A 94 4.52 0.68 -7.05
C ILE A 94 3.46 -0.40 -7.23
N GLY A 95 3.21 -1.18 -6.20
CA GLY A 95 2.00 -1.98 -6.03
C GLY A 95 0.99 -1.20 -5.19
N PHE A 96 -0.27 -1.20 -5.59
CA PHE A 96 -1.33 -0.55 -4.82
C PHE A 96 -2.47 -1.55 -4.55
N VAL A 97 -2.80 -1.73 -3.28
CA VAL A 97 -3.92 -2.56 -2.81
C VAL A 97 -5.02 -1.63 -2.32
N PHE A 98 -6.14 -1.61 -3.04
CA PHE A 98 -7.30 -0.77 -2.71
C PHE A 98 -8.21 -1.48 -1.70
N GLN A 99 -8.90 -0.72 -0.87
CA GLN A 99 -9.89 -1.22 0.10
C GLN A 99 -10.96 -2.11 -0.56
N ASN A 100 -11.41 -1.77 -1.77
CA ASN A 100 -12.43 -2.53 -2.52
C ASN A 100 -11.83 -3.57 -3.48
N HIS A 101 -10.67 -4.16 -3.18
CA HIS A 101 -9.96 -5.17 -3.97
C HIS A 101 -9.76 -4.81 -5.46
N GLY A 102 -10.75 -4.22 -6.13
CA GLY A 102 -10.75 -3.81 -7.54
C GLY A 102 -10.53 -4.97 -8.52
N LEU A 103 -11.01 -6.18 -8.18
CA LEU A 103 -10.93 -7.35 -9.04
C LEU A 103 -12.00 -7.32 -10.12
N VAL A 104 -11.69 -7.88 -11.28
CA VAL A 104 -12.67 -8.10 -12.36
C VAL A 104 -13.41 -9.41 -12.07
N GLY A 105 -14.59 -9.32 -11.46
CA GLY A 105 -15.32 -10.46 -10.89
C GLY A 105 -15.56 -11.62 -11.87
N ARG A 106 -15.91 -11.32 -13.14
CA ARG A 106 -16.20 -12.36 -14.16
C ARG A 106 -14.95 -13.01 -14.76
N GLN A 107 -13.76 -12.53 -14.45
CA GLN A 107 -12.51 -13.12 -14.89
C GLN A 107 -11.95 -14.10 -13.86
N SER A 108 -11.08 -15.00 -14.34
CA SER A 108 -10.37 -15.93 -13.47
C SER A 108 -9.40 -15.19 -12.52
N VAL A 109 -9.09 -15.83 -11.42
CA VAL A 109 -8.07 -15.39 -10.45
C VAL A 109 -6.74 -15.17 -11.18
N LEU A 110 -6.29 -16.12 -11.99
CA LEU A 110 -5.06 -16.01 -12.76
C LEU A 110 -5.04 -14.78 -13.68
N THR A 111 -6.16 -14.50 -14.37
CA THR A 111 -6.27 -13.28 -15.21
C THR A 111 -6.13 -12.02 -14.36
N ASN A 112 -6.81 -11.95 -13.22
CA ASN A 112 -6.73 -10.80 -12.33
C ASN A 112 -5.29 -10.54 -11.84
N VAL A 113 -4.53 -11.59 -11.51
CA VAL A 113 -3.13 -11.44 -11.10
C VAL A 113 -2.26 -11.01 -12.27
N VAL A 114 -2.36 -11.67 -13.43
CA VAL A 114 -1.60 -11.31 -14.65
C VAL A 114 -1.84 -9.85 -15.05
N GLN A 115 -3.05 -9.32 -14.87
CA GLN A 115 -3.38 -7.91 -15.13
C GLN A 115 -2.54 -6.91 -14.32
N GLY A 116 -1.91 -7.36 -13.24
CA GLY A 116 -0.88 -6.57 -12.57
C GLY A 116 0.24 -6.12 -13.51
N LYS A 117 0.52 -6.80 -14.61
CA LYS A 117 1.54 -6.47 -15.63
C LYS A 117 1.09 -5.45 -16.69
N LEU A 118 -0.17 -5.00 -16.72
CA LEU A 118 -0.72 -4.11 -17.77
C LEU A 118 0.08 -2.82 -17.98
N GLY A 119 0.73 -2.26 -16.96
CA GLY A 119 1.54 -1.04 -17.08
C GLY A 119 2.98 -1.26 -17.59
N LEU A 120 3.39 -2.49 -17.90
CA LEU A 120 4.74 -2.82 -18.37
C LEU A 120 4.83 -2.77 -19.88
N PRO A 121 6.04 -2.71 -20.48
CA PRO A 121 6.23 -2.86 -21.92
C PRO A 121 5.61 -4.17 -22.41
N GLY A 122 4.78 -4.10 -23.46
CA GLY A 122 4.02 -5.25 -23.96
C GLY A 122 2.85 -5.68 -23.05
N GLY A 123 2.50 -4.88 -22.06
CA GLY A 123 1.48 -5.16 -21.05
C GLY A 123 0.07 -5.41 -21.59
N TRP A 124 -0.23 -4.99 -22.83
CA TRP A 124 -1.50 -5.33 -23.47
C TRP A 124 -1.80 -6.84 -23.50
N ARG A 125 -0.75 -7.69 -23.49
CA ARG A 125 -0.87 -9.14 -23.40
C ARG A 125 -1.38 -9.61 -22.03
N ALA A 126 -1.23 -8.79 -21.00
CA ALA A 126 -1.74 -9.07 -19.66
C ALA A 126 -3.26 -8.85 -19.53
N TRP A 127 -3.94 -8.43 -20.60
CA TRP A 127 -5.39 -8.26 -20.61
C TRP A 127 -6.14 -9.55 -20.22
N HIS A 128 -5.63 -10.71 -20.69
CA HIS A 128 -6.17 -12.02 -20.37
C HIS A 128 -5.02 -13.04 -20.27
N HIS A 129 -5.10 -13.98 -19.30
CA HIS A 129 -4.03 -14.96 -19.07
C HIS A 129 -3.69 -15.81 -20.30
N ALA A 130 -4.67 -16.09 -21.20
CA ALA A 130 -4.43 -16.84 -22.43
C ALA A 130 -3.55 -16.09 -23.45
N LEU A 131 -3.51 -14.74 -23.39
CA LEU A 131 -2.67 -13.89 -24.23
C LEU A 131 -1.33 -13.58 -23.58
N ALA A 132 -1.23 -13.83 -22.27
CA ALA A 132 -0.06 -13.53 -21.48
C ALA A 132 1.12 -14.41 -21.91
N ARG A 133 2.31 -13.84 -21.78
CA ARG A 133 3.57 -14.58 -21.94
C ARG A 133 3.63 -15.72 -20.93
N GLU A 134 4.35 -16.77 -21.26
CA GLU A 134 4.50 -17.94 -20.39
C GLU A 134 5.15 -17.57 -19.06
N ASP A 135 6.26 -16.80 -19.10
CA ASP A 135 6.94 -16.30 -17.92
C ASP A 135 6.00 -15.51 -16.98
N TRP A 136 5.05 -14.74 -17.53
CA TRP A 136 4.09 -14.00 -16.71
C TRP A 136 3.03 -14.90 -16.06
N ARG A 137 2.65 -16.00 -16.72
CA ARG A 137 1.74 -16.99 -16.13
C ARG A 137 2.42 -17.77 -15.02
N GLU A 138 3.68 -18.15 -15.22
CA GLU A 138 4.49 -18.81 -14.19
C GLU A 138 4.69 -17.91 -12.97
N GLU A 139 5.11 -16.65 -13.16
CA GLU A 139 5.20 -15.67 -12.08
C GLU A 139 3.85 -15.46 -11.37
N ALA A 140 2.73 -15.42 -12.10
CA ALA A 140 1.41 -15.30 -11.50
C ALA A 140 1.05 -16.53 -10.65
N MET A 141 1.39 -17.74 -11.09
CA MET A 141 1.19 -18.97 -10.31
C MET A 141 2.07 -18.99 -9.07
N GLN A 142 3.32 -18.51 -9.15
CA GLN A 142 4.20 -18.39 -7.99
C GLN A 142 3.61 -17.43 -6.95
N VAL A 143 3.23 -16.21 -7.36
CA VAL A 143 2.63 -15.23 -6.44
C VAL A 143 1.29 -15.74 -5.87
N LEU A 144 0.52 -16.53 -6.63
CA LEU A 144 -0.68 -17.19 -6.13
C LEU A 144 -0.34 -18.27 -5.07
N ALA A 145 0.77 -18.97 -5.20
CA ALA A 145 1.25 -19.90 -4.19
C ALA A 145 1.70 -19.16 -2.92
N ASP A 146 2.40 -18.03 -3.05
CA ASP A 146 2.85 -17.19 -1.94
C ASP A 146 1.65 -16.68 -1.09
N VAL A 147 0.52 -16.36 -1.74
CA VAL A 147 -0.73 -16.01 -1.04
C VAL A 147 -1.64 -17.21 -0.74
N ARG A 148 -1.17 -18.45 -0.94
CA ARG A 148 -1.87 -19.72 -0.66
C ARG A 148 -3.20 -19.89 -1.41
N LEU A 149 -3.24 -19.48 -2.69
CA LEU A 149 -4.43 -19.56 -3.55
C LEU A 149 -4.13 -20.10 -4.96
N ALA A 150 -3.03 -20.86 -5.15
CA ALA A 150 -2.69 -21.47 -6.44
C ALA A 150 -3.77 -22.44 -6.96
N ASP A 151 -4.45 -23.16 -6.06
CA ASP A 151 -5.57 -24.05 -6.37
C ASP A 151 -6.81 -23.34 -6.93
N LYS A 152 -6.91 -22.02 -6.71
CA LYS A 152 -8.01 -21.16 -7.18
C LYS A 152 -7.71 -20.44 -8.49
N ALA A 153 -6.56 -20.68 -9.14
CA ALA A 153 -6.14 -19.94 -10.34
C ALA A 153 -7.20 -19.87 -11.45
N CYS A 154 -7.94 -20.95 -11.67
CA CYS A 154 -9.01 -21.03 -12.67
C CYS A 154 -10.40 -20.57 -12.14
N ALA A 155 -10.57 -20.37 -10.84
CA ALA A 155 -11.84 -19.92 -10.27
C ALA A 155 -12.14 -18.47 -10.69
N ARG A 156 -13.40 -18.10 -10.75
CA ARG A 156 -13.82 -16.71 -10.99
C ARG A 156 -13.64 -15.88 -9.73
N ALA A 157 -13.22 -14.63 -9.91
CA ALA A 157 -12.98 -13.73 -8.78
C ALA A 157 -14.25 -13.35 -8.00
N ASP A 158 -15.43 -13.39 -8.63
CA ASP A 158 -16.72 -13.15 -7.95
C ASP A 158 -17.22 -14.33 -7.09
N GLN A 159 -16.53 -15.47 -7.12
CA GLN A 159 -16.82 -16.64 -6.28
C GLN A 159 -15.92 -16.73 -5.03
N LEU A 160 -15.02 -15.76 -4.84
CA LEU A 160 -14.10 -15.75 -3.72
C LEU A 160 -14.75 -15.15 -2.47
N SER A 161 -14.32 -15.64 -1.29
CA SER A 161 -14.59 -14.94 -0.03
C SER A 161 -13.82 -13.59 0.01
N GLY A 162 -14.24 -12.67 0.90
CA GLY A 162 -13.57 -11.38 1.06
C GLY A 162 -12.07 -11.50 1.32
N GLY A 163 -11.65 -12.39 2.22
CA GLY A 163 -10.24 -12.65 2.50
C GLY A 163 -9.48 -13.26 1.32
N GLN A 164 -10.11 -14.14 0.55
CA GLN A 164 -9.52 -14.66 -0.69
C GLN A 164 -9.35 -13.55 -1.74
N ALA A 165 -10.38 -12.73 -1.94
CA ALA A 165 -10.32 -11.59 -2.86
C ALA A 165 -9.21 -10.60 -2.47
N GLN A 166 -9.03 -10.33 -1.17
CA GLN A 166 -7.94 -9.50 -0.67
C GLN A 166 -6.56 -10.09 -0.99
N ARG A 167 -6.36 -11.39 -0.75
CA ARG A 167 -5.11 -12.06 -1.11
C ARG A 167 -4.82 -11.98 -2.62
N ILE A 168 -5.83 -12.09 -3.47
CA ILE A 168 -5.66 -11.90 -4.93
C ILE A 168 -5.30 -10.45 -5.28
N ALA A 169 -5.87 -9.46 -4.59
CA ALA A 169 -5.48 -8.05 -4.78
C ALA A 169 -4.01 -7.81 -4.39
N ILE A 170 -3.53 -8.45 -3.31
CA ILE A 170 -2.12 -8.44 -2.91
C ILE A 170 -1.26 -9.13 -3.99
N ALA A 171 -1.62 -10.33 -4.44
CA ALA A 171 -0.91 -11.05 -5.50
C ALA A 171 -0.79 -10.21 -6.79
N ARG A 172 -1.87 -9.54 -7.21
CA ARG A 172 -1.88 -8.63 -8.35
C ARG A 172 -0.94 -7.44 -8.17
N ALA A 173 -0.79 -6.92 -6.97
CA ALA A 173 0.16 -5.85 -6.68
C ALA A 173 1.61 -6.34 -6.70
N LEU A 174 1.88 -7.55 -6.19
CA LEU A 174 3.21 -8.15 -6.05
C LEU A 174 3.80 -8.68 -7.36
N ILE A 175 2.99 -9.13 -8.33
CA ILE A 175 3.48 -9.70 -9.60
C ILE A 175 4.41 -8.76 -10.38
N ARG A 176 4.36 -7.47 -10.09
CA ARG A 176 5.27 -6.46 -10.67
C ARG A 176 6.62 -6.40 -10.00
N LYS A 177 6.83 -7.10 -8.88
CA LYS A 177 8.02 -6.97 -8.02
C LYS A 177 8.25 -5.50 -7.64
N PRO A 178 7.27 -4.85 -6.97
CA PRO A 178 7.35 -3.43 -6.67
C PRO A 178 8.43 -3.15 -5.63
N LYS A 179 8.98 -1.92 -5.63
CA LYS A 179 9.84 -1.40 -4.56
C LYS A 179 9.04 -0.79 -3.42
N LEU A 180 7.83 -0.34 -3.72
CA LEU A 180 6.90 0.27 -2.77
C LEU A 180 5.53 -0.37 -2.90
N LEU A 181 5.01 -0.89 -1.81
CA LEU A 181 3.68 -1.47 -1.71
C LEU A 181 2.82 -0.57 -0.82
N ILE A 182 1.72 -0.08 -1.39
CA ILE A 182 0.76 0.76 -0.69
C ILE A 182 -0.52 -0.03 -0.47
N ALA A 183 -1.08 0.03 0.73
CA ALA A 183 -2.38 -0.58 1.01
C ALA A 183 -3.31 0.35 1.78
N ASP A 184 -4.48 0.56 1.25
CA ASP A 184 -5.52 1.37 1.86
C ASP A 184 -6.49 0.44 2.61
N GLU A 185 -6.34 0.37 3.94
CA GLU A 185 -7.12 -0.48 4.85
C GLU A 185 -7.22 -1.96 4.40
N PRO A 186 -6.09 -2.68 4.27
CA PRO A 186 -6.06 -4.01 3.66
C PRO A 186 -6.81 -5.10 4.42
N ALA A 187 -7.10 -4.90 5.71
CA ALA A 187 -7.84 -5.83 6.55
C ALA A 187 -9.25 -5.33 6.94
N ALA A 188 -9.67 -4.15 6.44
CA ALA A 188 -10.99 -3.62 6.76
C ALA A 188 -12.11 -4.52 6.23
N SER A 189 -13.20 -4.59 6.97
CA SER A 189 -14.40 -5.37 6.61
C SER A 189 -14.19 -6.89 6.57
N LEU A 190 -13.09 -7.40 7.13
CA LEU A 190 -12.83 -8.82 7.30
C LEU A 190 -13.02 -9.23 8.76
N ASP A 191 -13.34 -10.53 8.98
CA ASP A 191 -13.32 -11.07 10.32
C ASP A 191 -11.93 -10.90 10.97
N PRO A 192 -11.81 -10.63 12.29
CA PRO A 192 -10.55 -10.35 12.94
C PRO A 192 -9.46 -11.41 12.72
N SER A 193 -9.84 -12.70 12.66
CA SER A 193 -8.90 -13.79 12.39
C SER A 193 -8.38 -13.76 10.96
N VAL A 194 -9.26 -13.51 9.99
CA VAL A 194 -8.91 -13.37 8.57
C VAL A 194 -8.08 -12.10 8.35
N GLY A 195 -8.45 -11.00 9.02
CA GLY A 195 -7.68 -9.75 8.98
C GLY A 195 -6.23 -9.95 9.43
N ARG A 196 -6.01 -10.63 10.57
CA ARG A 196 -4.65 -10.96 11.05
C ARG A 196 -3.88 -11.84 10.04
N GLU A 197 -4.53 -12.87 9.47
CA GLU A 197 -3.88 -13.70 8.45
C GLU A 197 -3.45 -12.88 7.21
N ILE A 198 -4.31 -11.98 6.73
CA ILE A 198 -3.99 -11.08 5.63
C ILE A 198 -2.80 -10.19 5.96
N MET A 199 -2.79 -9.57 7.14
CA MET A 199 -1.71 -8.68 7.56
C MET A 199 -0.39 -9.44 7.74
N THR A 200 -0.43 -10.67 8.26
CA THR A 200 0.75 -11.54 8.36
C THR A 200 1.33 -11.81 6.97
N ILE A 201 0.52 -12.33 6.02
CA ILE A 201 0.96 -12.60 4.64
C ILE A 201 1.55 -11.33 4.01
N PHE A 202 0.89 -10.19 4.22
CA PHE A 202 1.28 -8.91 3.62
C PHE A 202 2.63 -8.41 4.17
N SER A 203 2.81 -8.50 5.48
CA SER A 203 4.04 -8.11 6.18
C SER A 203 5.21 -9.04 5.84
N ASP A 204 4.96 -10.36 5.84
CA ASP A 204 5.99 -11.36 5.55
C ASP A 204 6.50 -11.22 4.11
N LEU A 205 5.59 -11.14 3.13
CA LEU A 205 5.97 -10.96 1.71
C LEU A 205 6.71 -9.64 1.46
N ALA A 206 6.32 -8.56 2.14
CA ALA A 206 7.05 -7.30 2.04
C ALA A 206 8.48 -7.44 2.59
N SER A 207 8.64 -8.10 3.73
CA SER A 207 9.94 -8.34 4.38
C SER A 207 10.83 -9.28 3.55
N GLU A 208 10.29 -10.42 3.10
CA GLU A 208 11.03 -11.42 2.31
C GLU A 208 11.56 -10.87 0.99
N HIS A 209 10.82 -9.97 0.36
CA HIS A 209 11.18 -9.37 -0.93
C HIS A 209 11.87 -8.00 -0.83
N GLY A 210 12.17 -7.50 0.38
CA GLY A 210 12.77 -6.17 0.58
C GLY A 210 11.90 -5.06 0.00
N ILE A 211 10.57 -5.13 0.19
CA ILE A 211 9.61 -4.17 -0.32
C ILE A 211 9.24 -3.20 0.80
N THR A 212 9.36 -1.91 0.57
CA THR A 212 8.81 -0.92 1.49
C THR A 212 7.29 -1.00 1.49
N LEU A 213 6.71 -1.15 2.67
CA LEU A 213 5.27 -1.26 2.87
C LEU A 213 4.73 -0.02 3.58
N VAL A 214 3.74 0.65 2.98
CA VAL A 214 2.99 1.73 3.65
C VAL A 214 1.51 1.37 3.61
N TYR A 215 0.87 1.25 4.75
CA TYR A 215 -0.53 0.90 4.82
C TYR A 215 -1.32 1.76 5.80
N THR A 216 -2.60 1.94 5.53
CA THR A 216 -3.51 2.57 6.49
C THR A 216 -4.22 1.50 7.32
N THR A 217 -4.45 1.82 8.58
CA THR A 217 -5.31 1.01 9.45
C THR A 217 -5.97 1.90 10.50
N HIS A 218 -7.13 1.46 10.98
CA HIS A 218 -7.79 1.97 12.18
C HIS A 218 -7.69 0.98 13.36
N ASP A 219 -6.99 -0.14 13.16
CA ASP A 219 -6.75 -1.16 14.17
C ASP A 219 -5.37 -0.93 14.82
N MET A 220 -5.37 -0.69 16.13
CA MET A 220 -4.15 -0.46 16.91
C MET A 220 -3.25 -1.69 16.96
N GLU A 221 -3.84 -2.89 17.09
CA GLU A 221 -3.07 -4.14 17.15
C GLU A 221 -2.34 -4.38 15.82
N HIS A 222 -3.03 -4.13 14.70
CA HIS A 222 -2.39 -4.23 13.38
C HIS A 222 -1.23 -3.24 13.23
N ALA A 223 -1.39 -1.98 13.65
CA ALA A 223 -0.32 -1.00 13.60
C ALA A 223 0.87 -1.43 14.46
N MET A 224 0.64 -1.84 15.69
CA MET A 224 1.70 -2.24 16.63
C MET A 224 2.43 -3.52 16.22
N HIS A 225 1.74 -4.47 15.59
CA HIS A 225 2.31 -5.79 15.31
C HIS A 225 2.98 -5.91 13.94
N TYR A 226 2.48 -5.19 12.94
CA TYR A 226 2.91 -5.36 11.54
C TYR A 226 3.72 -4.19 10.98
N SER A 227 4.08 -3.18 11.78
CA SER A 227 4.91 -2.07 11.32
C SER A 227 6.16 -1.85 12.17
N ASP A 228 7.18 -1.29 11.55
CA ASP A 228 8.42 -0.84 12.21
C ASP A 228 8.28 0.61 12.71
N ARG A 229 7.35 1.36 12.09
CA ARG A 229 7.13 2.79 12.35
C ARG A 229 5.65 3.13 12.18
N ILE A 230 5.17 4.01 13.05
CA ILE A 230 3.79 4.48 13.04
C ILE A 230 3.77 5.99 12.83
N ILE A 231 3.02 6.40 11.81
CA ILE A 231 2.73 7.80 11.51
C ILE A 231 1.25 8.05 11.83
N ALA A 232 0.97 8.93 12.76
CA ALA A 232 -0.38 9.26 13.17
C ALA A 232 -0.86 10.56 12.54
N LEU A 233 -2.02 10.52 11.88
CA LEU A 233 -2.73 11.69 11.37
C LEU A 233 -3.91 12.04 12.28
N LYS A 234 -3.94 13.29 12.77
CA LYS A 234 -5.06 13.85 13.54
C LYS A 234 -5.41 15.23 12.97
N ALA A 235 -6.69 15.47 12.70
CA ALA A 235 -7.17 16.72 12.14
C ALA A 235 -6.39 17.24 10.92
N GLY A 236 -5.98 16.32 10.02
CA GLY A 236 -5.25 16.65 8.79
C GLY A 236 -3.78 17.05 9.01
N ARG A 237 -3.18 16.74 10.14
CA ARG A 237 -1.76 16.99 10.45
C ARG A 237 -1.10 15.73 10.99
N VAL A 238 0.22 15.64 10.83
CA VAL A 238 1.00 14.61 11.52
C VAL A 238 0.99 14.94 13.01
N HIS A 239 0.42 14.05 13.80
CA HIS A 239 0.36 14.17 15.27
C HIS A 239 1.62 13.61 15.91
N PHE A 240 2.05 12.44 15.50
CA PHE A 240 3.36 11.88 15.79
C PHE A 240 3.87 11.01 14.63
N ASP A 241 5.17 10.75 14.64
CA ASP A 241 5.89 9.92 13.67
C ASP A 241 7.03 9.24 14.43
N LEU A 242 6.82 8.00 14.86
CA LEU A 242 7.69 7.30 15.80
C LEU A 242 7.96 5.84 15.38
N PRO A 243 9.14 5.30 15.73
CA PRO A 243 9.36 3.85 15.73
C PRO A 243 8.30 3.14 16.57
N THR A 244 7.77 2.02 16.09
CA THR A 244 6.69 1.28 16.78
C THR A 244 6.99 0.96 18.25
N PRO A 245 8.22 0.56 18.66
CA PRO A 245 8.52 0.32 20.08
C PRO A 245 8.47 1.56 21.00
N MET A 246 8.43 2.77 20.42
CA MET A 246 8.36 4.04 21.15
C MET A 246 6.93 4.57 21.29
N VAL A 247 5.95 3.90 20.66
CA VAL A 247 4.55 4.31 20.70
C VAL A 247 3.87 3.63 21.87
N ASP A 248 3.27 4.41 22.77
CA ASP A 248 2.48 3.90 23.87
C ASP A 248 0.97 3.81 23.53
N ARG A 249 0.25 3.08 24.38
CA ARG A 249 -1.19 2.87 24.19
C ARG A 249 -1.98 4.17 24.29
N GLN A 250 -1.59 5.08 25.17
CA GLN A 250 -2.27 6.35 25.39
C GLN A 250 -2.18 7.23 24.13
N GLN A 251 -0.98 7.30 23.51
CA GLN A 251 -0.77 8.02 22.24
C GLN A 251 -1.67 7.47 21.14
N MET A 252 -1.84 6.13 21.07
CA MET A 252 -2.74 5.50 20.10
C MET A 252 -4.19 5.88 20.34
N GLU A 253 -4.67 5.78 21.58
CA GLU A 253 -6.04 6.13 21.96
C GLU A 253 -6.36 7.61 21.68
N ASP A 254 -5.42 8.52 21.93
CA ASP A 254 -5.57 9.96 21.66
C ASP A 254 -5.76 10.27 20.15
N VAL A 255 -5.24 9.44 19.28
CA VAL A 255 -5.39 9.60 17.82
C VAL A 255 -6.80 9.19 17.36
N PHE A 256 -7.42 8.20 18.00
CA PHE A 256 -8.72 7.67 17.59
C PHE A 256 -9.90 8.33 18.30
N ASN A 257 -9.70 8.91 19.49
CA ASN A 257 -10.74 9.52 20.33
C ASN A 257 -10.91 11.04 20.10
N GLY A 258 -10.34 11.60 19.05
CA GLY A 258 -10.33 13.04 18.77
C GLY A 258 -11.14 13.48 17.57
#